data_ded7a02e07a6a7401487446b45701b3b
#
_entry.id   ded7a02e07a6a7401487446b45701b3b
#
_cell.length_a   1.000
_cell.length_b   1.000
_cell.length_c   1.000
_cell.angle_alpha   90.00
_cell.angle_beta   90.00
_cell.angle_gamma   90.00
#
_symmetry.space_group_name_H-M   'P 1'
#
loop_
_entity.id
_entity.type
_entity.pdbx_description
1 polymer ?
#
loop_
_entity_poly.entity_id
_entity_poly.type
_entity_poly.pdbx_seq_one_letter_code
_entity_poly.pdbx_strand_id
1 'polypeptide(L)'
;MKEVCGDRFPVLKLGMAWPLPEGLIRDFAASVDLLTVVEELDGFIEAHCRAMGLALAGKDVFPCIDEFSQNLVAEKLGLPVHAGRKLDDQIPPRPPVMCAGCPHRGLFYTLSKNKFTVLGDIGCYTLGAVAPLSAMDMTLCMGGSISAIHGFNKARGGESEHKTVAVIGDSTFMHSGMTGLAIIAYNQSTSTVIILDNSITGMTGHQQNPTTGFNIKGDPAGKIDLEALCRAMGFRRVRVVDPYDLKETDRAVKEELAADEPSVIISRRPCALLKYVKHKAPLKVNTDKCIGCKSCMKIGCPAISMKEGKAHVDFTQCVGCGVCQQLCPVGAFESTGKEG
;
A
#
# COMPACT_ATOMS: atom_id res chain seq x y z
N MET A 1 -26.38 12.44 3.85
CA MET A 1 -27.27 13.61 3.57
C MET A 1 -28.70 13.19 3.27
N LYS A 2 -29.00 12.49 2.17
CA LYS A 2 -30.39 12.18 1.78
C LYS A 2 -31.18 11.41 2.86
N GLU A 3 -30.58 10.44 3.51
CA GLU A 3 -31.19 9.68 4.61
C GLU A 3 -31.47 10.52 5.85
N VAL A 4 -30.65 11.55 6.11
CA VAL A 4 -30.81 12.46 7.24
C VAL A 4 -31.84 13.54 6.93
N CYS A 5 -31.74 14.15 5.76
CA CYS A 5 -32.57 15.28 5.39
C CYS A 5 -33.97 14.86 4.86
N GLY A 6 -34.03 13.70 4.16
CA GLY A 6 -35.25 13.34 3.43
C GLY A 6 -35.65 14.45 2.48
N ASP A 7 -36.94 14.83 2.52
CA ASP A 7 -37.50 15.92 1.74
C ASP A 7 -37.58 17.25 2.52
N ARG A 8 -36.98 17.31 3.74
CA ARG A 8 -37.03 18.49 4.60
C ARG A 8 -36.18 19.65 4.12
N PHE A 9 -35.06 19.33 3.45
CA PHE A 9 -34.13 20.32 2.90
C PHE A 9 -33.77 19.95 1.47
N PRO A 10 -33.64 20.95 0.58
CA PRO A 10 -33.06 20.70 -0.74
C PRO A 10 -31.58 20.27 -0.59
N VAL A 11 -31.15 19.31 -1.39
CA VAL A 11 -29.78 18.80 -1.37
C VAL A 11 -29.24 18.82 -2.79
N LEU A 12 -28.20 19.61 -3.03
CA LEU A 12 -27.40 19.56 -4.26
C LEU A 12 -26.25 18.58 -4.09
N LYS A 13 -26.29 17.48 -4.82
CA LYS A 13 -25.18 16.54 -4.93
C LYS A 13 -24.37 16.85 -6.18
N LEU A 14 -23.12 17.25 -5.99
CA LEU A 14 -22.18 17.46 -7.09
C LEU A 14 -21.69 16.12 -7.65
N GLY A 15 -21.88 15.89 -8.95
CA GLY A 15 -21.36 14.72 -9.65
C GLY A 15 -19.91 14.91 -10.10
N MET A 16 -19.46 16.17 -10.18
CA MET A 16 -18.10 16.56 -10.55
C MET A 16 -17.57 17.54 -9.49
N ALA A 17 -16.49 17.17 -8.84
CA ALA A 17 -15.86 17.99 -7.81
C ALA A 17 -14.81 18.96 -8.39
N TRP A 18 -14.34 18.72 -9.62
CA TRP A 18 -13.37 19.58 -10.27
C TRP A 18 -13.44 19.47 -11.82
N PRO A 19 -13.50 20.60 -12.56
CA PRO A 19 -13.81 21.93 -12.02
C PRO A 19 -15.22 21.99 -11.43
N LEU A 20 -15.44 22.83 -10.43
CA LEU A 20 -16.76 23.00 -9.82
C LEU A 20 -17.75 23.63 -10.81
N PRO A 21 -19.00 23.16 -10.87
CA PRO A 21 -20.04 23.76 -11.70
C PRO A 21 -20.59 25.05 -11.05
N GLU A 22 -19.84 26.15 -11.16
CA GLU A 22 -20.13 27.40 -10.48
C GLU A 22 -21.55 27.93 -10.73
N GLY A 23 -22.02 27.90 -11.98
CA GLY A 23 -23.39 28.34 -12.33
C GLY A 23 -24.46 27.58 -11.54
N LEU A 24 -24.36 26.23 -11.54
CA LEU A 24 -25.29 25.38 -10.79
C LEU A 24 -25.26 25.67 -9.29
N ILE A 25 -24.07 25.91 -8.73
CA ILE A 25 -23.92 26.21 -7.29
C ILE A 25 -24.54 27.58 -6.97
N ARG A 26 -24.33 28.59 -7.81
CA ARG A 26 -24.93 29.92 -7.65
C ARG A 26 -26.47 29.88 -7.73
N ASP A 27 -27.00 29.15 -8.71
CA ASP A 27 -28.45 28.98 -8.87
C ASP A 27 -29.06 28.27 -7.66
N PHE A 28 -28.40 27.23 -7.16
CA PHE A 28 -28.83 26.55 -5.95
C PHE A 28 -28.75 27.46 -4.72
N ALA A 29 -27.65 28.19 -4.54
CA ALA A 29 -27.48 29.13 -3.44
C ALA A 29 -28.56 30.23 -3.43
N ALA A 30 -28.96 30.72 -4.61
CA ALA A 30 -30.01 31.71 -4.75
C ALA A 30 -31.42 31.16 -4.42
N SER A 31 -31.60 29.85 -4.40
CA SER A 31 -32.89 29.20 -4.11
C SER A 31 -33.10 28.84 -2.63
N VAL A 32 -32.13 29.12 -1.76
CA VAL A 32 -32.17 28.75 -0.34
C VAL A 32 -31.81 29.96 0.55
N ASP A 33 -32.35 30.00 1.76
CA ASP A 33 -32.04 31.06 2.73
C ASP A 33 -30.66 30.87 3.38
N LEU A 34 -30.25 29.62 3.55
CA LEU A 34 -28.94 29.25 4.13
C LEU A 34 -28.31 28.15 3.31
N LEU A 35 -27.12 28.43 2.76
CA LEU A 35 -26.30 27.45 2.10
C LEU A 35 -25.38 26.77 3.13
N THR A 36 -25.36 25.44 3.14
CA THR A 36 -24.46 24.66 4.00
C THR A 36 -23.69 23.68 3.17
N VAL A 37 -22.36 23.74 3.23
CA VAL A 37 -21.48 22.76 2.59
C VAL A 37 -21.19 21.61 3.56
N VAL A 38 -21.46 20.39 3.13
CA VAL A 38 -21.20 19.17 3.90
C VAL A 38 -20.16 18.32 3.15
N GLU A 39 -18.92 18.40 3.60
CA GLU A 39 -17.78 17.67 3.03
C GLU A 39 -16.88 17.17 4.14
N GLU A 40 -16.24 16.02 3.93
CA GLU A 40 -15.25 15.46 4.85
C GLU A 40 -13.89 16.12 4.67
N LEU A 41 -13.02 16.00 5.69
CA LEU A 41 -11.65 16.55 5.69
C LEU A 41 -11.65 18.08 5.50
N ASP A 42 -10.70 18.58 4.70
CA ASP A 42 -10.53 20.00 4.44
C ASP A 42 -11.71 20.58 3.64
N GLY A 43 -11.98 21.87 3.85
CA GLY A 43 -13.06 22.61 3.19
C GLY A 43 -12.73 22.97 1.73
N PHE A 44 -12.63 21.99 0.83
CA PHE A 44 -12.33 22.20 -0.58
C PHE A 44 -13.48 22.92 -1.31
N ILE A 45 -14.70 22.38 -1.22
CA ILE A 45 -15.89 22.98 -1.85
C ILE A 45 -16.22 24.29 -1.17
N GLU A 46 -16.15 24.31 0.16
CA GLU A 46 -16.38 25.53 0.96
C GLU A 46 -15.46 26.68 0.51
N ALA A 47 -14.15 26.43 0.42
CA ALA A 47 -13.18 27.46 0.03
C ALA A 47 -13.48 28.05 -1.36
N HIS A 48 -13.85 27.21 -2.32
CA HIS A 48 -14.23 27.64 -3.66
C HIS A 48 -15.55 28.42 -3.67
N CYS A 49 -16.54 27.98 -2.91
CA CYS A 49 -17.81 28.71 -2.78
C CYS A 49 -17.61 30.09 -2.12
N ARG A 50 -16.76 30.16 -1.09
CA ARG A 50 -16.38 31.45 -0.47
C ARG A 50 -15.64 32.37 -1.44
N ALA A 51 -14.75 31.81 -2.27
CA ALA A 51 -14.04 32.56 -3.33
C ALA A 51 -15.01 33.12 -4.40
N MET A 52 -16.13 32.43 -4.64
CA MET A 52 -17.23 32.92 -5.50
C MET A 52 -18.07 34.02 -4.84
N GLY A 53 -17.80 34.40 -3.59
CA GLY A 53 -18.54 35.41 -2.83
C GLY A 53 -19.82 34.90 -2.18
N LEU A 54 -20.02 33.58 -2.05
CA LEU A 54 -21.19 33.00 -1.42
C LEU A 54 -21.05 32.98 0.11
N ALA A 55 -22.08 33.43 0.81
CA ALA A 55 -22.21 33.26 2.25
C ALA A 55 -22.72 31.83 2.55
N LEU A 56 -22.01 31.10 3.42
CA LEU A 56 -22.34 29.71 3.72
C LEU A 56 -21.83 29.29 5.09
N ALA A 57 -22.42 28.22 5.63
CA ALA A 57 -21.90 27.43 6.72
C ALA A 57 -21.14 26.22 6.16
N GLY A 58 -20.09 25.76 6.84
CA GLY A 58 -19.24 24.65 6.39
C GLY A 58 -18.44 24.06 7.54
N LYS A 59 -17.12 24.26 7.57
CA LYS A 59 -16.23 23.74 8.61
C LYS A 59 -16.37 24.41 9.98
N ASP A 60 -17.06 25.52 10.05
CA ASP A 60 -17.54 26.09 11.31
C ASP A 60 -18.62 25.23 12.00
N VAL A 61 -19.33 24.37 11.23
CA VAL A 61 -20.36 23.44 11.72
C VAL A 61 -19.83 21.99 11.72
N PHE A 62 -19.16 21.57 10.65
CA PHE A 62 -18.70 20.19 10.46
C PHE A 62 -17.21 20.02 10.75
N PRO A 63 -16.78 18.95 11.45
CA PRO A 63 -15.39 18.74 11.80
C PRO A 63 -14.52 18.48 10.55
N CYS A 64 -13.21 18.78 10.69
CA CYS A 64 -12.19 18.48 9.65
C CYS A 64 -11.61 17.07 9.78
N ILE A 65 -11.97 16.32 10.82
CA ILE A 65 -11.45 14.97 11.10
C ILE A 65 -12.59 13.98 11.23
N ASP A 66 -12.28 12.73 11.04
CA ASP A 66 -13.17 11.56 11.10
C ASP A 66 -14.19 11.48 9.96
N GLU A 67 -14.76 10.29 9.81
CA GLU A 67 -15.81 10.02 8.82
C GLU A 67 -17.16 10.58 9.25
N PHE A 68 -17.96 11.03 8.28
CA PHE A 68 -19.30 11.55 8.56
C PHE A 68 -20.33 10.41 8.58
N SER A 69 -20.78 10.06 9.77
CA SER A 69 -21.93 9.20 9.94
C SER A 69 -23.24 9.98 9.77
N GLN A 70 -24.33 9.25 9.51
CA GLN A 70 -25.68 9.83 9.50
C GLN A 70 -25.99 10.57 10.79
N ASN A 71 -25.60 10.00 11.92
CA ASN A 71 -25.85 10.58 13.24
C ASN A 71 -25.07 11.89 13.45
N LEU A 72 -23.80 11.96 13.03
CA LEU A 72 -23.01 13.18 13.08
C LEU A 72 -23.69 14.29 12.23
N VAL A 73 -24.08 13.95 11.00
CA VAL A 73 -24.73 14.92 10.11
C VAL A 73 -26.08 15.38 10.70
N ALA A 74 -26.87 14.47 11.26
CA ALA A 74 -28.15 14.82 11.91
C ALA A 74 -27.93 15.76 13.10
N GLU A 75 -26.98 15.44 13.98
CA GLU A 75 -26.58 16.25 15.13
C GLU A 75 -26.19 17.67 14.72
N LYS A 76 -25.28 17.78 13.73
CA LYS A 76 -24.79 19.08 13.25
C LYS A 76 -25.84 19.93 12.55
N LEU A 77 -26.88 19.31 11.99
CA LEU A 77 -28.01 19.98 11.38
C LEU A 77 -29.20 20.21 12.37
N GLY A 78 -29.03 19.85 13.65
CA GLY A 78 -30.09 19.98 14.65
C GLY A 78 -31.29 19.06 14.41
N LEU A 79 -31.06 17.92 13.73
CA LEU A 79 -32.07 16.91 13.42
C LEU A 79 -32.08 15.77 14.44
N PRO A 80 -33.17 15.01 14.56
CA PRO A 80 -33.23 13.86 15.45
C PRO A 80 -32.15 12.83 15.11
N VAL A 81 -31.39 12.42 16.12
CA VAL A 81 -30.38 11.39 16.02
C VAL A 81 -30.98 10.03 16.33
N HIS A 82 -30.74 9.03 15.47
CA HIS A 82 -31.20 7.69 15.74
C HIS A 82 -30.26 7.01 16.76
N ALA A 83 -30.84 6.52 17.86
CA ALA A 83 -30.09 5.74 18.83
C ALA A 83 -29.64 4.41 18.18
N GLY A 84 -28.33 4.27 17.96
CA GLY A 84 -27.75 3.01 17.52
C GLY A 84 -27.91 1.92 18.58
N ARG A 85 -28.06 0.65 18.16
CA ARG A 85 -27.99 -0.48 19.07
C ARG A 85 -26.57 -0.59 19.61
N LYS A 86 -26.38 -0.46 20.92
CA LYS A 86 -25.11 -0.78 21.57
C LYS A 86 -24.95 -2.30 21.64
N LEU A 87 -23.79 -2.78 21.20
CA LEU A 87 -23.39 -4.16 21.42
C LEU A 87 -22.56 -4.20 22.70
N ASP A 88 -22.87 -5.18 23.55
CA ASP A 88 -22.08 -5.41 24.79
C ASP A 88 -20.75 -6.15 24.48
N ASP A 89 -20.61 -6.68 23.28
CA ASP A 89 -19.42 -7.38 22.82
C ASP A 89 -18.27 -6.42 22.49
N GLN A 90 -17.08 -6.71 23.00
CA GLN A 90 -15.86 -6.07 22.57
C GLN A 90 -15.42 -6.67 21.21
N ILE A 91 -15.68 -5.95 20.14
CA ILE A 91 -15.25 -6.37 18.80
C ILE A 91 -13.74 -6.13 18.68
N PRO A 92 -12.92 -7.18 18.44
CA PRO A 92 -11.48 -6.99 18.30
C PRO A 92 -11.16 -6.18 17.03
N PRO A 93 -10.14 -5.31 17.08
CA PRO A 93 -9.70 -4.57 15.91
C PRO A 93 -9.22 -5.54 14.82
N ARG A 94 -9.55 -5.23 13.57
CA ARG A 94 -9.16 -6.01 12.37
C ARG A 94 -8.38 -5.13 11.41
N PRO A 95 -7.14 -4.76 11.74
CA PRO A 95 -6.33 -3.94 10.85
C PRO A 95 -6.08 -4.68 9.52
N PRO A 96 -5.94 -3.95 8.42
CA PRO A 96 -5.61 -4.57 7.14
C PRO A 96 -4.24 -5.24 7.22
N VAL A 97 -4.11 -6.41 6.57
CA VAL A 97 -2.85 -7.16 6.51
C VAL A 97 -2.57 -7.57 5.07
N MET A 98 -1.29 -7.77 4.73
CA MET A 98 -0.93 -8.38 3.46
C MET A 98 -1.52 -9.79 3.36
N CYS A 99 -1.92 -10.22 2.15
CA CYS A 99 -2.49 -11.54 1.90
C CYS A 99 -1.54 -12.69 2.26
N ALA A 100 -2.07 -13.89 2.47
CA ALA A 100 -1.27 -15.10 2.51
C ALA A 100 -0.54 -15.28 1.17
N GLY A 101 0.77 -15.61 1.22
CA GLY A 101 1.59 -15.69 0.01
C GLY A 101 1.84 -14.36 -0.70
N CYS A 102 1.58 -13.22 -0.08
CA CYS A 102 1.91 -11.94 -0.68
C CYS A 102 3.40 -11.84 -1.00
N PRO A 103 3.79 -11.52 -2.26
CA PRO A 103 5.20 -11.46 -2.66
C PRO A 103 6.01 -10.40 -1.91
N HIS A 104 5.36 -9.34 -1.43
CA HIS A 104 6.06 -8.24 -0.75
C HIS A 104 6.62 -8.65 0.62
N ARG A 105 6.07 -9.69 1.28
CA ARG A 105 6.46 -10.08 2.65
C ARG A 105 7.93 -10.42 2.81
N GLY A 106 8.49 -11.18 1.88
CA GLY A 106 9.89 -11.62 1.94
C GLY A 106 10.86 -10.46 1.91
N LEU A 107 10.62 -9.49 1.03
CA LEU A 107 11.42 -8.26 0.97
C LEU A 107 11.29 -7.44 2.26
N PHE A 108 10.07 -7.13 2.70
CA PHE A 108 9.88 -6.30 3.91
C PHE A 108 10.41 -6.98 5.17
N TYR A 109 10.32 -8.31 5.26
CA TYR A 109 11.01 -9.05 6.32
C TYR A 109 12.54 -8.84 6.26
N THR A 110 13.12 -8.88 5.08
CA THR A 110 14.57 -8.64 4.88
C THR A 110 14.96 -7.22 5.29
N LEU A 111 14.18 -6.22 4.87
CA LEU A 111 14.43 -4.81 5.21
C LEU A 111 14.33 -4.58 6.73
N SER A 112 13.28 -5.10 7.37
CA SER A 112 13.07 -5.01 8.83
C SER A 112 14.17 -5.72 9.61
N LYS A 113 14.55 -6.95 9.22
CA LYS A 113 15.60 -7.73 9.86
C LYS A 113 16.93 -6.99 9.90
N ASN A 114 17.26 -6.28 8.84
CA ASN A 114 18.51 -5.54 8.71
C ASN A 114 18.41 -4.10 9.23
N LYS A 115 17.21 -3.64 9.65
CA LYS A 115 16.97 -2.28 10.16
C LYS A 115 17.37 -1.19 9.16
N PHE A 116 17.11 -1.42 7.89
CA PHE A 116 17.29 -0.40 6.86
C PHE A 116 16.22 0.68 6.97
N THR A 117 16.59 1.91 6.68
CA THR A 117 15.62 3.01 6.52
C THR A 117 14.90 2.83 5.19
N VAL A 118 13.57 2.83 5.21
CA VAL A 118 12.74 2.57 4.04
C VAL A 118 11.84 3.76 3.73
N LEU A 119 12.13 4.43 2.64
CA LEU A 119 11.25 5.48 2.10
C LEU A 119 10.24 4.81 1.18
N GLY A 120 9.01 4.76 1.65
CA GLY A 120 7.92 4.02 1.03
C GLY A 120 7.08 4.84 0.06
N ASP A 121 6.20 4.12 -0.60
CA ASP A 121 5.25 4.65 -1.55
C ASP A 121 3.86 4.02 -1.33
N ILE A 122 2.89 4.30 -2.21
CA ILE A 122 1.49 3.90 -2.05
C ILE A 122 1.17 2.65 -2.85
N GLY A 123 0.68 1.62 -2.17
CA GLY A 123 0.26 0.34 -2.73
C GLY A 123 0.02 -0.70 -1.64
N CYS A 124 -0.29 -1.96 -1.99
CA CYS A 124 -0.41 -3.06 -1.02
C CYS A 124 0.83 -3.17 -0.11
N TYR A 125 1.98 -2.82 -0.61
CA TYR A 125 3.24 -2.84 0.12
C TYR A 125 3.36 -1.76 1.21
N THR A 126 2.51 -0.73 1.21
CA THR A 126 2.42 0.23 2.33
C THR A 126 2.10 -0.50 3.64
N LEU A 127 1.43 -1.65 3.57
CA LEU A 127 1.22 -2.53 4.73
C LEU A 127 2.51 -3.13 5.32
N GLY A 128 3.66 -2.94 4.68
CA GLY A 128 4.97 -3.21 5.26
C GLY A 128 5.29 -2.34 6.49
N ALA A 129 4.60 -1.21 6.66
CA ALA A 129 4.70 -0.36 7.83
C ALA A 129 4.06 -1.00 9.08
N VAL A 130 3.13 -1.93 8.90
CA VAL A 130 2.37 -2.54 10.00
C VAL A 130 3.15 -3.70 10.63
N ALA A 131 3.01 -3.85 11.95
CA ALA A 131 3.58 -4.99 12.66
C ALA A 131 3.09 -6.34 12.08
N PRO A 132 3.92 -7.39 12.09
CA PRO A 132 5.25 -7.47 12.71
C PRO A 132 6.41 -7.04 11.79
N LEU A 133 6.12 -6.63 10.54
CA LEU A 133 7.15 -6.23 9.58
C LEU A 133 7.77 -4.88 9.98
N SER A 134 6.95 -3.87 10.24
CA SER A 134 7.38 -2.53 10.71
C SER A 134 8.60 -2.03 9.94
N ALA A 135 8.58 -2.15 8.62
CA ALA A 135 9.72 -1.96 7.72
C ALA A 135 9.52 -0.79 6.76
N MET A 136 8.80 0.23 7.17
CA MET A 136 8.62 1.44 6.36
C MET A 136 8.58 2.65 7.28
N ASP A 137 9.46 3.61 7.02
CA ASP A 137 9.68 4.77 7.89
C ASP A 137 8.94 6.03 7.41
N MET A 138 8.65 6.10 6.11
CA MET A 138 7.98 7.26 5.52
C MET A 138 7.13 6.85 4.32
N THR A 139 6.00 7.50 4.15
CA THR A 139 5.17 7.48 2.95
C THR A 139 4.55 8.86 2.76
N LEU A 140 4.73 9.50 1.60
CA LEU A 140 4.19 10.84 1.30
C LEU A 140 3.07 10.77 0.26
N CYS A 141 3.43 10.44 -0.99
CA CYS A 141 2.50 10.41 -2.12
C CYS A 141 2.96 9.39 -3.15
N MET A 142 2.08 9.08 -4.11
CA MET A 142 2.41 8.16 -5.21
C MET A 142 3.59 8.69 -6.03
N GLY A 143 4.66 7.89 -6.12
CA GLY A 143 5.91 8.21 -6.82
C GLY A 143 6.92 9.01 -5.99
N GLY A 144 6.53 9.46 -4.79
CA GLY A 144 7.36 10.31 -3.96
C GLY A 144 8.60 9.64 -3.36
N SER A 145 8.59 8.32 -3.18
CA SER A 145 9.67 7.57 -2.51
C SER A 145 11.03 7.74 -3.19
N ILE A 146 11.06 7.69 -4.54
CA ILE A 146 12.31 7.76 -5.31
C ILE A 146 12.90 9.17 -5.24
N SER A 147 12.08 10.20 -5.40
CA SER A 147 12.56 11.60 -5.26
C SER A 147 12.98 11.89 -3.82
N ALA A 148 12.28 11.33 -2.84
CA ALA A 148 12.58 11.50 -1.43
C ALA A 148 13.93 10.87 -1.06
N ILE A 149 14.27 9.67 -1.54
CA ILE A 149 15.58 9.06 -1.22
C ILE A 149 16.74 9.89 -1.79
N HIS A 150 16.57 10.45 -2.99
CA HIS A 150 17.59 11.32 -3.55
C HIS A 150 17.86 12.52 -2.64
N GLY A 151 16.81 13.25 -2.26
CA GLY A 151 16.94 14.40 -1.37
C GLY A 151 17.45 14.02 0.02
N PHE A 152 16.95 12.93 0.59
CA PHE A 152 17.34 12.42 1.90
C PHE A 152 18.83 12.06 1.94
N ASN A 153 19.34 11.32 0.95
CA ASN A 153 20.74 10.96 0.87
C ASN A 153 21.64 12.18 0.61
N LYS A 154 21.21 13.12 -0.24
CA LYS A 154 21.97 14.39 -0.43
C LYS A 154 22.05 15.23 0.84
N ALA A 155 21.01 15.25 1.66
CA ALA A 155 21.00 15.99 2.91
C ALA A 155 21.84 15.34 4.02
N ARG A 156 21.87 13.98 4.06
CA ARG A 156 22.57 13.23 5.13
C ARG A 156 23.92 12.65 4.72
N GLY A 157 24.23 12.60 3.42
CA GLY A 157 25.49 12.08 2.89
C GLY A 157 25.67 10.58 3.10
N GLY A 158 26.92 10.12 3.07
CA GLY A 158 27.30 8.71 3.14
C GLY A 158 26.79 7.96 4.36
N GLU A 159 26.39 8.65 5.44
CA GLU A 159 25.80 8.00 6.61
C GLU A 159 24.46 7.32 6.27
N SER A 160 23.68 7.88 5.34
CA SER A 160 22.38 7.34 4.93
C SER A 160 22.44 6.49 3.64
N GLU A 161 23.35 6.78 2.74
CA GLU A 161 23.43 6.19 1.40
C GLU A 161 23.49 4.65 1.41
N HIS A 162 24.21 4.08 2.38
CA HIS A 162 24.37 2.63 2.53
C HIS A 162 23.37 1.95 3.49
N LYS A 163 22.36 2.70 3.96
CA LYS A 163 21.35 2.21 4.92
C LYS A 163 19.92 2.50 4.50
N THR A 164 19.73 3.29 3.45
CA THR A 164 18.41 3.76 3.03
C THR A 164 18.04 3.20 1.67
N VAL A 165 16.82 2.70 1.55
CA VAL A 165 16.22 2.25 0.29
C VAL A 165 14.92 3.00 0.02
N ALA A 166 14.61 3.24 -1.27
CA ALA A 166 13.26 3.59 -1.68
C ALA A 166 12.54 2.34 -2.16
N VAL A 167 11.27 2.17 -1.81
CA VAL A 167 10.43 1.09 -2.33
C VAL A 167 9.23 1.67 -3.06
N ILE A 168 8.90 1.11 -4.22
CA ILE A 168 7.79 1.54 -5.08
C ILE A 168 7.20 0.35 -5.84
N GLY A 169 5.89 0.30 -6.01
CA GLY A 169 5.24 -0.73 -6.82
C GLY A 169 5.41 -0.50 -8.33
N ASP A 170 5.28 -1.55 -9.14
CA ASP A 170 5.37 -1.51 -10.59
C ASP A 170 4.41 -0.48 -11.22
N SER A 171 3.16 -0.50 -10.83
CA SER A 171 2.14 0.44 -11.30
C SER A 171 2.45 1.88 -10.90
N THR A 172 2.79 2.11 -9.63
CA THR A 172 3.12 3.43 -9.11
C THR A 172 4.40 3.97 -9.75
N PHE A 173 5.38 3.11 -10.03
CA PHE A 173 6.58 3.47 -10.75
C PHE A 173 6.25 3.98 -12.17
N MET A 174 5.39 3.28 -12.89
CA MET A 174 4.93 3.71 -14.23
C MET A 174 4.08 4.99 -14.18
N HIS A 175 3.32 5.19 -13.11
CA HIS A 175 2.50 6.40 -12.94
C HIS A 175 3.35 7.65 -12.70
N SER A 176 4.30 7.62 -11.76
CA SER A 176 5.00 8.83 -11.31
C SER A 176 6.43 8.59 -10.75
N GLY A 177 6.93 7.35 -10.75
CA GLY A 177 8.26 7.04 -10.21
C GLY A 177 9.41 7.30 -11.18
N MET A 178 9.17 7.26 -12.49
CA MET A 178 10.22 7.37 -13.51
C MET A 178 10.97 8.70 -13.46
N THR A 179 10.29 9.79 -13.20
CA THR A 179 10.93 11.13 -13.11
C THR A 179 11.92 11.20 -11.95
N GLY A 180 11.57 10.60 -10.78
CA GLY A 180 12.49 10.50 -9.66
C GLY A 180 13.70 9.62 -9.99
N LEU A 181 13.51 8.53 -10.72
CA LEU A 181 14.60 7.67 -11.15
C LEU A 181 15.55 8.38 -12.13
N ALA A 182 15.00 9.16 -13.07
CA ALA A 182 15.78 9.99 -13.97
C ALA A 182 16.66 11.01 -13.22
N ILE A 183 16.15 11.62 -12.15
CA ILE A 183 16.90 12.55 -11.32
C ILE A 183 18.09 11.86 -10.61
N ILE A 184 17.88 10.64 -10.09
CA ILE A 184 18.95 9.85 -9.48
C ILE A 184 20.03 9.54 -10.51
N ALA A 185 19.66 9.09 -11.71
CA ALA A 185 20.59 8.78 -12.78
C ALA A 185 21.37 10.03 -13.24
N TYR A 186 20.67 11.15 -13.46
CA TYR A 186 21.28 12.41 -13.90
C TYR A 186 22.31 12.94 -12.89
N ASN A 187 21.98 12.88 -11.60
CA ASN A 187 22.85 13.40 -10.53
C ASN A 187 23.87 12.35 -10.01
N GLN A 188 23.87 11.12 -10.56
CA GLN A 188 24.72 10.02 -10.09
C GLN A 188 24.68 9.87 -8.57
N SER A 189 23.46 9.89 -8.03
CA SER A 189 23.23 9.83 -6.59
C SER A 189 23.37 8.39 -6.10
N THR A 190 24.21 8.15 -5.11
CA THR A 190 24.29 6.87 -4.41
C THR A 190 22.98 6.57 -3.71
N SER A 191 22.08 5.88 -4.40
CA SER A 191 20.74 5.57 -3.91
C SER A 191 20.26 4.25 -4.48
N THR A 192 19.71 3.39 -3.63
CA THR A 192 19.14 2.10 -4.02
C THR A 192 17.63 2.19 -4.08
N VAL A 193 17.06 1.92 -5.24
CA VAL A 193 15.61 1.88 -5.49
C VAL A 193 15.16 0.43 -5.67
N ILE A 194 14.09 0.04 -4.99
CA ILE A 194 13.50 -1.30 -5.11
C ILE A 194 12.12 -1.19 -5.75
N ILE A 195 11.98 -1.70 -6.97
CA ILE A 195 10.69 -1.78 -7.67
C ILE A 195 10.04 -3.12 -7.35
N LEU A 196 8.83 -3.07 -6.82
CA LEU A 196 8.03 -4.22 -6.41
C LEU A 196 7.13 -4.64 -7.58
N ASP A 197 7.63 -5.53 -8.44
CA ASP A 197 6.90 -6.04 -9.60
C ASP A 197 6.04 -7.24 -9.20
N ASN A 198 4.76 -6.99 -8.92
CA ASN A 198 3.77 -8.04 -8.66
C ASN A 198 2.83 -8.28 -9.84
N SER A 199 3.13 -7.70 -10.99
CA SER A 199 2.41 -7.88 -12.27
C SER A 199 0.93 -7.47 -12.22
N ILE A 200 0.55 -6.54 -11.34
CA ILE A 200 -0.83 -6.02 -11.24
C ILE A 200 -0.89 -4.79 -10.33
N THR A 201 -1.85 -3.90 -10.57
CA THR A 201 -2.25 -2.85 -9.62
C THR A 201 -3.21 -3.45 -8.61
N GLY A 202 -2.67 -4.03 -7.52
CA GLY A 202 -3.45 -4.89 -6.63
C GLY A 202 -4.42 -4.18 -5.69
N MET A 203 -3.99 -3.10 -5.05
CA MET A 203 -4.71 -2.45 -3.95
C MET A 203 -6.11 -1.95 -4.36
N THR A 204 -6.26 -1.44 -5.57
CA THR A 204 -7.47 -0.78 -6.07
C THR A 204 -8.41 -1.71 -6.85
N GLY A 205 -8.18 -3.01 -6.86
CA GLY A 205 -9.05 -4.01 -7.47
C GLY A 205 -8.45 -4.77 -8.66
N HIS A 206 -7.15 -4.94 -8.70
CA HIS A 206 -6.43 -5.75 -9.70
C HIS A 206 -6.55 -5.21 -11.13
N GLN A 207 -6.29 -3.91 -11.31
CA GLN A 207 -6.24 -3.29 -12.64
C GLN A 207 -4.93 -3.63 -13.36
N GLN A 208 -5.03 -3.71 -14.70
CA GLN A 208 -3.86 -3.81 -15.55
C GLN A 208 -3.03 -2.51 -15.52
N ASN A 209 -1.74 -2.65 -15.76
CA ASN A 209 -0.81 -1.51 -15.86
C ASN A 209 0.20 -1.75 -17.00
N PRO A 210 1.01 -0.78 -17.42
CA PRO A 210 1.90 -0.92 -18.56
C PRO A 210 2.93 -2.05 -18.49
N THR A 211 3.15 -2.65 -17.31
CA THR A 211 4.09 -3.76 -17.13
C THR A 211 3.44 -5.14 -17.23
N THR A 212 2.12 -5.22 -17.36
CA THR A 212 1.40 -6.50 -17.33
C THR A 212 1.25 -7.17 -18.70
N GLY A 213 1.27 -6.40 -19.79
CA GLY A 213 1.04 -6.89 -21.16
C GLY A 213 -0.42 -6.93 -21.57
N PHE A 214 -1.29 -6.29 -20.82
CA PHE A 214 -2.73 -6.18 -21.10
C PHE A 214 -3.19 -4.73 -20.98
N ASN A 215 -4.17 -4.33 -21.79
CA ASN A 215 -4.82 -3.03 -21.67
C ASN A 215 -5.89 -3.03 -20.55
N ILE A 216 -6.53 -1.87 -20.33
CA ILE A 216 -7.56 -1.73 -19.30
C ILE A 216 -8.80 -2.62 -19.52
N LYS A 217 -9.05 -3.04 -20.75
CA LYS A 217 -10.15 -3.96 -21.09
C LYS A 217 -9.77 -5.43 -20.93
N GLY A 218 -8.48 -5.72 -20.67
CA GLY A 218 -7.96 -7.09 -20.56
C GLY A 218 -7.51 -7.71 -21.88
N ASP A 219 -7.46 -6.93 -22.96
CA ASP A 219 -6.94 -7.42 -24.24
C ASP A 219 -5.40 -7.42 -24.22
N PRO A 220 -4.72 -8.32 -24.95
CA PRO A 220 -3.27 -8.29 -25.12
C PRO A 220 -2.80 -6.93 -25.65
N ALA A 221 -1.76 -6.38 -25.04
CA ALA A 221 -1.20 -5.07 -25.35
C ALA A 221 0.32 -5.06 -25.20
N GLY A 222 0.95 -3.93 -25.53
CA GLY A 222 2.37 -3.72 -25.31
C GLY A 222 2.74 -3.89 -23.83
N LYS A 223 3.92 -4.44 -23.58
CA LYS A 223 4.47 -4.62 -22.24
C LYS A 223 5.76 -3.85 -22.09
N ILE A 224 5.86 -3.01 -21.07
CA ILE A 224 7.12 -2.34 -20.71
C ILE A 224 7.96 -3.28 -19.88
N ASP A 225 9.21 -3.51 -20.33
CA ASP A 225 10.21 -4.23 -19.58
C ASP A 225 10.90 -3.27 -18.58
N LEU A 226 10.66 -3.48 -17.30
CA LEU A 226 11.21 -2.62 -16.24
C LEU A 226 12.75 -2.67 -16.19
N GLU A 227 13.37 -3.84 -16.46
CA GLU A 227 14.80 -3.97 -16.45
C GLU A 227 15.44 -3.19 -17.60
N ALA A 228 14.92 -3.39 -18.82
CA ALA A 228 15.36 -2.66 -19.99
C ALA A 228 15.17 -1.15 -19.82
N LEU A 229 14.03 -0.72 -19.27
CA LEU A 229 13.74 0.68 -18.98
C LEU A 229 14.75 1.29 -18.01
N CYS A 230 15.02 0.65 -16.88
CA CYS A 230 15.99 1.14 -15.91
C CYS A 230 17.40 1.24 -16.51
N ARG A 231 17.81 0.26 -17.32
CA ARG A 231 19.09 0.30 -18.02
C ARG A 231 19.14 1.45 -19.05
N ALA A 232 18.06 1.66 -19.81
CA ALA A 232 17.96 2.77 -20.75
C ALA A 232 18.01 4.14 -20.07
N MET A 233 17.56 4.24 -18.81
CA MET A 233 17.68 5.44 -17.98
C MET A 233 19.10 5.66 -17.40
N GLY A 234 20.07 4.79 -17.71
CA GLY A 234 21.47 4.93 -17.34
C GLY A 234 21.93 4.17 -16.10
N PHE A 235 21.09 3.30 -15.54
CA PHE A 235 21.50 2.44 -14.41
C PHE A 235 22.30 1.24 -14.90
N ARG A 236 23.56 1.12 -14.47
CA ARG A 236 24.40 -0.05 -14.73
C ARG A 236 24.03 -1.22 -13.80
N ARG A 237 23.71 -0.92 -12.56
CA ARG A 237 23.33 -1.87 -11.53
C ARG A 237 21.80 -2.03 -11.52
N VAL A 238 21.31 -3.02 -12.25
CA VAL A 238 19.89 -3.41 -12.26
C VAL A 238 19.83 -4.91 -12.01
N ARG A 239 19.19 -5.31 -10.91
CA ARG A 239 19.14 -6.69 -10.45
C ARG A 239 17.71 -7.14 -10.24
N VAL A 240 17.38 -8.34 -10.70
CA VAL A 240 16.06 -8.96 -10.48
C VAL A 240 16.21 -10.04 -9.41
N VAL A 241 15.29 -10.01 -8.41
CA VAL A 241 15.25 -11.01 -7.34
C VAL A 241 13.84 -11.56 -7.16
N ASP A 242 13.75 -12.82 -6.73
CA ASP A 242 12.49 -13.41 -6.28
C ASP A 242 12.35 -13.19 -4.76
N PRO A 243 11.36 -12.40 -4.29
CA PRO A 243 11.20 -12.13 -2.87
C PRO A 243 10.79 -13.36 -2.04
N TYR A 244 10.51 -14.49 -2.66
CA TYR A 244 10.33 -15.76 -1.96
C TYR A 244 11.65 -16.43 -1.59
N ASP A 245 12.75 -16.07 -2.21
CA ASP A 245 14.10 -16.46 -1.78
C ASP A 245 14.66 -15.38 -0.85
N LEU A 246 14.52 -15.62 0.47
CA LEU A 246 14.96 -14.66 1.49
C LEU A 246 16.49 -14.49 1.50
N LYS A 247 17.23 -15.54 1.19
CA LYS A 247 18.70 -15.51 1.19
C LYS A 247 19.24 -14.66 0.04
N GLU A 248 18.70 -14.89 -1.16
CA GLU A 248 19.08 -14.12 -2.33
C GLU A 248 18.63 -12.65 -2.21
N THR A 249 17.41 -12.41 -1.70
CA THR A 249 16.91 -11.06 -1.47
C THR A 249 17.79 -10.30 -0.46
N ASP A 250 18.17 -10.93 0.66
CA ASP A 250 19.05 -10.33 1.67
C ASP A 250 20.42 -9.99 1.09
N ARG A 251 20.99 -10.93 0.30
CA ARG A 251 22.27 -10.73 -0.37
C ARG A 251 22.20 -9.57 -1.36
N ALA A 252 21.19 -9.55 -2.22
CA ALA A 252 21.04 -8.52 -3.23
C ALA A 252 20.90 -7.13 -2.62
N VAL A 253 20.04 -6.97 -1.60
CA VAL A 253 19.87 -5.66 -0.96
C VAL A 253 21.16 -5.16 -0.33
N LYS A 254 21.92 -6.03 0.34
CA LYS A 254 23.20 -5.66 0.95
C LYS A 254 24.27 -5.29 -0.07
N GLU A 255 24.39 -6.07 -1.14
CA GLU A 255 25.36 -5.81 -2.22
C GLU A 255 25.07 -4.49 -2.96
N GLU A 256 23.78 -4.20 -3.22
CA GLU A 256 23.40 -2.96 -3.89
C GLU A 256 23.55 -1.74 -2.98
N LEU A 257 23.23 -1.87 -1.69
CA LEU A 257 23.45 -0.79 -0.70
C LEU A 257 24.92 -0.52 -0.42
N ALA A 258 25.80 -1.49 -0.61
CA ALA A 258 27.25 -1.33 -0.41
C ALA A 258 27.95 -0.66 -1.61
N ALA A 259 27.26 -0.46 -2.73
CA ALA A 259 27.86 0.11 -3.93
C ALA A 259 27.82 1.65 -3.88
N ASP A 260 28.90 2.30 -4.32
CA ASP A 260 29.04 3.76 -4.41
C ASP A 260 28.48 4.33 -5.72
N GLU A 261 27.43 3.70 -6.25
CA GLU A 261 26.74 4.14 -7.47
C GLU A 261 25.23 3.83 -7.37
N PRO A 262 24.40 4.54 -8.17
CA PRO A 262 22.96 4.31 -8.15
C PRO A 262 22.61 2.89 -8.60
N SER A 263 21.63 2.28 -7.91
CA SER A 263 21.22 0.90 -8.21
C SER A 263 19.69 0.72 -8.16
N VAL A 264 19.22 -0.27 -8.93
CA VAL A 264 17.82 -0.69 -8.93
C VAL A 264 17.71 -2.18 -8.67
N ILE A 265 16.89 -2.56 -7.72
CA ILE A 265 16.48 -3.94 -7.50
C ILE A 265 15.02 -4.09 -7.95
N ILE A 266 14.74 -5.05 -8.80
CA ILE A 266 13.38 -5.42 -9.20
C ILE A 266 12.98 -6.67 -8.43
N SER A 267 12.18 -6.51 -7.39
CA SER A 267 11.62 -7.61 -6.61
C SER A 267 10.41 -8.18 -7.35
N ARG A 268 10.63 -9.23 -8.15
CA ARG A 268 9.67 -9.72 -9.14
C ARG A 268 9.03 -11.03 -8.72
N ARG A 269 7.73 -11.00 -8.49
CA ARG A 269 6.88 -12.19 -8.37
C ARG A 269 5.42 -11.80 -8.52
N PRO A 270 4.62 -12.50 -9.34
CA PRO A 270 3.21 -12.21 -9.52
C PRO A 270 2.44 -12.25 -8.20
N CYS A 271 1.44 -11.36 -8.08
CA CYS A 271 0.52 -11.35 -6.95
C CYS A 271 -0.13 -12.73 -6.76
N ALA A 272 -0.13 -13.23 -5.54
CA ALA A 272 -0.67 -14.55 -5.22
C ALA A 272 -2.17 -14.69 -5.51
N LEU A 273 -2.90 -13.59 -5.67
CA LEU A 273 -4.33 -13.60 -5.95
C LEU A 273 -4.68 -13.61 -7.45
N LEU A 274 -3.68 -13.59 -8.33
CA LEU A 274 -3.91 -13.66 -9.78
C LEU A 274 -4.37 -15.07 -10.19
N LYS A 275 -5.44 -15.13 -10.97
CA LYS A 275 -6.09 -16.40 -11.34
C LYS A 275 -5.19 -17.41 -12.06
N TYR A 276 -4.14 -16.93 -12.75
CA TYR A 276 -3.19 -17.80 -13.45
C TYR A 276 -2.04 -18.28 -12.58
N VAL A 277 -1.91 -17.76 -11.35
CA VAL A 277 -0.86 -18.19 -10.41
C VAL A 277 -1.27 -19.51 -9.76
N LYS A 278 -0.52 -20.54 -10.06
CA LYS A 278 -0.71 -21.86 -9.45
C LYS A 278 -0.03 -21.89 -8.08
N HIS A 279 -0.78 -22.31 -7.08
CA HIS A 279 -0.28 -22.49 -5.72
C HIS A 279 0.33 -23.87 -5.52
N LYS A 280 1.34 -23.93 -4.66
CA LYS A 280 1.86 -25.22 -4.19
C LYS A 280 0.97 -25.76 -3.07
N ALA A 281 1.12 -27.04 -2.77
CA ALA A 281 0.45 -27.65 -1.64
C ALA A 281 0.69 -26.85 -0.34
N PRO A 282 -0.34 -26.64 0.49
CA PRO A 282 -0.19 -25.98 1.78
C PRO A 282 0.90 -26.65 2.63
N LEU A 283 1.53 -25.88 3.49
CA LEU A 283 2.49 -26.40 4.46
C LEU A 283 1.75 -26.89 5.72
N LYS A 284 2.25 -27.95 6.34
CA LYS A 284 1.87 -28.38 7.68
C LYS A 284 3.04 -28.19 8.63
N VAL A 285 2.75 -28.09 9.91
CA VAL A 285 3.76 -28.02 10.96
C VAL A 285 3.88 -29.39 11.63
N ASN A 286 5.09 -29.92 11.66
CA ASN A 286 5.42 -31.05 12.49
C ASN A 286 5.57 -30.57 13.94
N THR A 287 4.60 -30.89 14.77
CA THR A 287 4.51 -30.42 16.17
C THR A 287 5.64 -30.97 17.03
N ASP A 288 6.17 -32.15 16.72
CA ASP A 288 7.27 -32.77 17.48
C ASP A 288 8.58 -32.02 17.26
N LYS A 289 8.81 -31.54 16.02
CA LYS A 289 9.96 -30.70 15.68
C LYS A 289 9.80 -29.25 16.13
N CYS A 290 8.57 -28.74 16.20
CA CYS A 290 8.33 -27.34 16.52
C CYS A 290 8.67 -27.02 17.98
N ILE A 291 9.60 -26.11 18.19
CA ILE A 291 10.05 -25.65 19.53
C ILE A 291 9.29 -24.39 20.03
N GLY A 292 8.27 -23.92 19.33
CA GLY A 292 7.49 -22.74 19.73
C GLY A 292 8.23 -21.39 19.69
N CYS A 293 9.36 -21.29 19.00
CA CYS A 293 10.23 -20.10 18.99
C CYS A 293 9.63 -18.85 18.32
N LYS A 294 8.49 -18.95 17.68
CA LYS A 294 7.77 -17.87 16.98
C LYS A 294 8.54 -17.21 15.83
N SER A 295 9.66 -17.74 15.37
CA SER A 295 10.44 -17.16 14.26
C SER A 295 9.63 -17.04 12.97
N CYS A 296 8.77 -18.01 12.67
CA CYS A 296 7.85 -17.98 11.52
C CYS A 296 6.79 -16.87 11.60
N MET A 297 6.44 -16.41 12.81
CA MET A 297 5.48 -15.32 13.02
C MET A 297 6.00 -13.97 12.54
N LYS A 298 7.33 -13.80 12.50
CA LYS A 298 7.98 -12.53 12.07
C LYS A 298 7.65 -12.15 10.62
N ILE A 299 7.22 -13.11 9.80
CA ILE A 299 6.79 -12.82 8.43
C ILE A 299 5.39 -12.20 8.35
N GLY A 300 4.62 -12.25 9.44
CA GLY A 300 3.28 -11.66 9.54
C GLY A 300 2.22 -12.31 8.62
N CYS A 301 2.42 -13.56 8.17
CA CYS A 301 1.47 -14.24 7.29
C CYS A 301 0.18 -14.59 8.03
N PRO A 302 -1.03 -14.21 7.52
CA PRO A 302 -2.30 -14.50 8.19
C PRO A 302 -2.62 -16.00 8.25
N ALA A 303 -2.01 -16.82 7.37
CA ALA A 303 -2.15 -18.27 7.42
C ALA A 303 -1.39 -18.94 8.58
N ILE A 304 -0.61 -18.18 9.36
CA ILE A 304 0.21 -18.74 10.46
C ILE A 304 -0.25 -18.16 11.79
N SER A 305 -0.49 -19.03 12.74
CA SER A 305 -0.87 -18.70 14.11
C SER A 305 -0.11 -19.57 15.12
N MET A 306 -0.30 -19.29 16.40
CA MET A 306 0.17 -20.17 17.46
C MET A 306 -1.02 -20.87 18.11
N LYS A 307 -0.96 -22.21 18.24
CA LYS A 307 -1.91 -23.01 18.99
C LYS A 307 -1.13 -23.89 19.96
N GLU A 308 -1.51 -23.89 21.24
CA GLU A 308 -0.89 -24.70 22.29
C GLU A 308 0.66 -24.58 22.33
N GLY A 309 1.16 -23.37 22.15
CA GLY A 309 2.61 -23.08 22.14
C GLY A 309 3.37 -23.51 20.88
N LYS A 310 2.70 -24.09 19.88
CA LYS A 310 3.28 -24.54 18.61
C LYS A 310 2.77 -23.70 17.46
N ALA A 311 3.54 -23.59 16.37
CA ALA A 311 3.07 -22.97 15.15
C ALA A 311 1.96 -23.81 14.52
N HIS A 312 0.98 -23.14 13.94
CA HIS A 312 -0.15 -23.74 13.25
C HIS A 312 -0.35 -23.05 11.89
N VAL A 313 -0.66 -23.81 10.85
CA VAL A 313 -0.94 -23.30 9.50
C VAL A 313 -2.42 -23.52 9.19
N ASP A 314 -3.10 -22.48 8.78
CA ASP A 314 -4.44 -22.56 8.20
C ASP A 314 -4.32 -23.00 6.73
N PHE A 315 -4.74 -24.23 6.45
CA PHE A 315 -4.65 -24.82 5.11
C PHE A 315 -5.57 -24.13 4.10
N THR A 316 -6.62 -23.47 4.54
CA THR A 316 -7.56 -22.76 3.66
C THR A 316 -6.95 -21.46 3.11
N GLN A 317 -5.95 -20.93 3.78
CA GLN A 317 -5.27 -19.69 3.38
C GLN A 317 -3.86 -19.94 2.84
N CYS A 318 -3.21 -21.02 3.22
CA CYS A 318 -1.82 -21.29 2.88
C CYS A 318 -1.66 -21.63 1.39
N VAL A 319 -0.83 -20.86 0.68
CA VAL A 319 -0.52 -21.06 -0.74
C VAL A 319 0.80 -21.82 -0.97
N GLY A 320 1.41 -22.39 0.06
CA GLY A 320 2.62 -23.20 -0.05
C GLY A 320 3.88 -22.43 -0.51
N CYS A 321 3.94 -21.11 -0.34
CA CYS A 321 5.05 -20.27 -0.85
C CYS A 321 6.43 -20.56 -0.21
N GLY A 322 6.47 -21.20 0.94
CA GLY A 322 7.72 -21.62 1.60
C GLY A 322 8.51 -20.53 2.33
N VAL A 323 8.06 -19.28 2.34
CA VAL A 323 8.81 -18.18 2.98
C VAL A 323 8.96 -18.39 4.49
N CYS A 324 7.89 -18.81 5.18
CA CYS A 324 7.93 -19.11 6.62
C CYS A 324 8.82 -20.32 6.94
N GLN A 325 8.94 -21.28 6.02
CA GLN A 325 9.79 -22.46 6.17
C GLN A 325 11.27 -22.06 6.28
N GLN A 326 11.71 -21.05 5.52
CA GLN A 326 13.08 -20.54 5.57
C GLN A 326 13.40 -19.86 6.91
N LEU A 327 12.40 -19.46 7.67
CA LEU A 327 12.58 -18.85 9.00
C LEU A 327 12.63 -19.88 10.13
N CYS A 328 12.30 -21.13 9.86
CA CYS A 328 12.22 -22.16 10.87
C CYS A 328 13.60 -22.78 11.15
N PRO A 329 14.21 -22.54 12.32
CA PRO A 329 15.56 -23.03 12.62
C PRO A 329 15.65 -24.56 12.75
N VAL A 330 14.49 -25.21 12.99
CA VAL A 330 14.41 -26.67 13.21
C VAL A 330 13.71 -27.41 12.06
N GLY A 331 13.37 -26.73 10.97
CA GLY A 331 12.76 -27.36 9.81
C GLY A 331 11.41 -28.03 10.08
N ALA A 332 10.57 -27.40 10.93
CA ALA A 332 9.28 -27.98 11.33
C ALA A 332 8.19 -27.85 10.26
N PHE A 333 8.39 -27.11 9.18
CA PHE A 333 7.40 -26.96 8.11
C PHE A 333 7.63 -27.99 7.01
N GLU A 334 6.59 -28.74 6.68
CA GLU A 334 6.60 -29.81 5.68
C GLU A 334 5.49 -29.59 4.66
N SER A 335 5.70 -29.94 3.37
CA SER A 335 4.63 -29.90 2.37
C SER A 335 3.60 -31.00 2.66
N THR A 336 2.32 -30.71 2.43
CA THR A 336 1.26 -31.73 2.56
C THR A 336 1.26 -32.73 1.40
N GLY A 337 2.03 -32.46 0.32
CA GLY A 337 2.14 -33.36 -0.84
C GLY A 337 0.93 -33.38 -1.78
N LYS A 338 -0.13 -32.64 -1.47
CA LYS A 338 -1.28 -32.48 -2.37
C LYS A 338 -1.21 -31.07 -2.99
N GLU A 339 -1.07 -31.02 -4.31
CA GLU A 339 -1.28 -29.76 -5.04
C GLU A 339 -2.77 -29.38 -4.93
N GLY A 340 -3.05 -28.14 -4.55
CA GLY A 340 -4.40 -27.60 -4.46
C GLY A 340 -4.92 -27.11 -5.80
#